data_34a40b2480ac0457e9a9cb1cf565ad63
#
_entry.id   34a40b2480ac0457e9a9cb1cf565ad63
#
_cell.length_a   1.000
_cell.length_b   1.000
_cell.length_c   1.000
_cell.angle_alpha   90.00
_cell.angle_beta   90.00
_cell.angle_gamma   90.00
#
_symmetry.space_group_name_H-M   'P 1'
#
loop_
_entity.id
_entity.type
_entity.pdbx_description
1 polymer ?
#
loop_
_entity_poly.entity_id
_entity_poly.type
_entity_poly.pdbx_seq_one_letter_code
_entity_poly.pdbx_strand_id
1 'polypeptide(L)'
;MNIRRVPFDHPDAVKLNDEVQAEYDLRYGDGGDATRLDASDFAPPNGLYLVAYDENDVPVASGGWRSQDANGEGNRDGDAELKRMFVIEQVRGRGLARRILAALEEDARAAGRTRMVLETGTKQPEAVALYLSSGYEPCEKFGYYRFHEESLCYAKALQGS
;
A
#
# COMPACT_ATOMS: atom_id res chain seq x y z
N MET A 1 6.84 15.28 -10.90
CA MET A 1 5.62 14.63 -10.42
C MET A 1 5.29 15.14 -9.02
N ASN A 2 4.02 15.45 -8.79
CA ASN A 2 3.56 16.06 -7.55
C ASN A 2 2.76 15.05 -6.74
N ILE A 3 3.18 14.76 -5.51
CA ILE A 3 2.49 13.83 -4.60
C ILE A 3 1.63 14.65 -3.65
N ARG A 4 0.31 14.35 -3.64
CA ARG A 4 -0.66 15.10 -2.82
C ARG A 4 -1.42 14.15 -1.89
N ARG A 5 -1.78 14.67 -0.73
CA ARG A 5 -2.70 13.99 0.20
C ARG A 5 -4.12 14.17 -0.31
N VAL A 6 -4.86 13.07 -0.46
CA VAL A 6 -6.26 13.10 -0.87
C VAL A 6 -7.05 12.12 -0.03
N PRO A 7 -8.37 12.35 0.17
CA PRO A 7 -9.21 11.32 0.77
C PRO A 7 -9.23 10.05 -0.08
N PHE A 8 -9.39 8.90 0.57
CA PHE A 8 -9.44 7.64 -0.16
C PHE A 8 -10.60 7.58 -1.17
N ASP A 9 -11.70 8.27 -0.87
CA ASP A 9 -12.87 8.36 -1.75
C ASP A 9 -12.82 9.52 -2.75
N HIS A 10 -11.68 10.22 -2.84
CA HIS A 10 -11.48 11.25 -3.87
C HIS A 10 -11.59 10.61 -5.26
N PRO A 11 -12.21 11.29 -6.25
CA PRO A 11 -12.37 10.71 -7.60
C PRO A 11 -11.10 10.20 -8.24
N ASP A 12 -9.97 10.88 -8.04
CA ASP A 12 -8.68 10.45 -8.59
C ASP A 12 -8.17 9.18 -7.90
N ALA A 13 -8.39 9.05 -6.59
CA ALA A 13 -8.06 7.85 -5.85
C ALA A 13 -8.94 6.67 -6.30
N VAL A 14 -10.23 6.90 -6.47
CA VAL A 14 -11.17 5.87 -6.95
C VAL A 14 -10.76 5.38 -8.33
N LYS A 15 -10.41 6.29 -9.24
CA LYS A 15 -9.96 5.93 -10.59
C LYS A 15 -8.76 4.98 -10.55
N LEU A 16 -7.74 5.33 -9.78
CA LEU A 16 -6.54 4.50 -9.68
C LEU A 16 -6.80 3.18 -8.95
N ASN A 17 -7.68 3.18 -7.95
CA ASN A 17 -8.08 1.95 -7.27
C ASN A 17 -8.83 1.00 -8.21
N ASP A 18 -9.70 1.52 -9.07
CA ASP A 18 -10.38 0.70 -10.06
C ASP A 18 -9.37 0.06 -11.03
N GLU A 19 -8.36 0.82 -11.43
CA GLU A 19 -7.32 0.32 -12.32
C GLU A 19 -6.48 -0.79 -11.66
N VAL A 20 -6.08 -0.61 -10.39
CA VAL A 20 -5.28 -1.63 -9.71
C VAL A 20 -6.10 -2.88 -9.40
N GLN A 21 -7.38 -2.73 -9.09
CA GLN A 21 -8.27 -3.88 -8.89
C GLN A 21 -8.41 -4.69 -10.17
N ALA A 22 -8.53 -4.02 -11.31
CA ALA A 22 -8.59 -4.69 -12.60
C ALA A 22 -7.28 -5.45 -12.90
N GLU A 23 -6.13 -4.88 -12.54
CA GLU A 23 -4.84 -5.55 -12.69
C GLU A 23 -4.74 -6.79 -11.81
N TYR A 24 -5.22 -6.71 -10.55
CA TYR A 24 -5.25 -7.86 -9.66
C TYR A 24 -6.14 -8.97 -10.22
N ASP A 25 -7.31 -8.61 -10.75
CA ASP A 25 -8.21 -9.58 -11.37
C ASP A 25 -7.54 -10.29 -12.56
N LEU A 26 -6.83 -9.55 -13.40
CA LEU A 26 -6.08 -10.13 -14.52
C LEU A 26 -5.02 -11.13 -14.04
N ARG A 27 -4.32 -10.82 -12.95
CA ARG A 27 -3.23 -11.66 -12.44
C ARG A 27 -3.72 -12.88 -11.66
N TYR A 28 -4.79 -12.75 -10.89
CA TYR A 28 -5.25 -13.77 -9.94
C TYR A 28 -6.61 -14.36 -10.27
N GLY A 29 -7.42 -13.66 -11.10
CA GLY A 29 -8.71 -14.18 -11.57
C GLY A 29 -9.82 -14.23 -10.53
N ASP A 30 -9.73 -13.41 -9.46
CA ASP A 30 -10.66 -13.47 -8.33
C ASP A 30 -11.42 -12.17 -8.08
N GLY A 31 -11.45 -11.26 -9.05
CA GLY A 31 -12.18 -9.99 -8.94
C GLY A 31 -11.40 -8.88 -8.24
N GLY A 32 -10.13 -9.12 -7.88
CA GLY A 32 -9.28 -8.14 -7.21
C GLY A 32 -9.17 -8.41 -5.72
N ASP A 33 -8.69 -7.40 -4.97
CA ASP A 33 -8.53 -7.49 -3.52
C ASP A 33 -9.89 -7.30 -2.83
N ALA A 34 -10.35 -8.32 -2.12
CA ALA A 34 -11.63 -8.33 -1.42
C ALA A 34 -11.56 -7.73 -0.01
N THR A 35 -10.40 -7.28 0.44
CA THR A 35 -10.22 -6.66 1.75
C THR A 35 -11.11 -5.42 1.85
N ARG A 36 -11.91 -5.34 2.92
CA ARG A 36 -12.77 -4.18 3.13
C ARG A 36 -11.96 -2.97 3.55
N LEU A 37 -12.13 -1.86 2.81
CA LEU A 37 -11.45 -0.59 3.07
C LEU A 37 -12.49 0.53 3.09
N ASP A 38 -12.42 1.38 4.13
CA ASP A 38 -13.26 2.57 4.27
C ASP A 38 -12.41 3.82 4.16
N ALA A 39 -13.00 4.92 3.72
CA ALA A 39 -12.29 6.20 3.63
C ALA A 39 -11.71 6.63 4.97
N SER A 40 -12.40 6.34 6.07
CA SER A 40 -11.93 6.68 7.41
C SER A 40 -10.64 5.95 7.82
N ASP A 41 -10.37 4.78 7.22
CA ASP A 41 -9.13 4.03 7.50
C ASP A 41 -7.89 4.81 7.08
N PHE A 42 -8.01 5.65 6.06
CA PHE A 42 -6.91 6.41 5.48
C PHE A 42 -6.95 7.90 5.86
N ALA A 43 -7.78 8.27 6.83
CA ALA A 43 -7.87 9.64 7.31
C ALA A 43 -6.85 9.85 8.44
N PRO A 44 -6.04 10.94 8.40
CA PRO A 44 -5.11 11.24 9.50
C PRO A 44 -5.84 11.43 10.83
N PRO A 45 -5.26 10.98 11.95
CA PRO A 45 -3.95 10.38 12.12
C PRO A 45 -3.94 8.85 11.98
N ASN A 46 -5.06 8.22 11.62
CA ASN A 46 -5.20 6.77 11.59
C ASN A 46 -4.68 6.14 10.29
N GLY A 47 -4.39 6.97 9.32
CA GLY A 47 -3.89 6.55 8.02
C GLY A 47 -3.62 7.76 7.14
N LEU A 48 -3.31 7.48 5.88
CA LEU A 48 -3.06 8.51 4.87
C LEU A 48 -3.24 7.89 3.49
N TYR A 49 -3.78 8.66 2.55
CA TYR A 49 -3.79 8.28 1.15
C TYR A 49 -3.08 9.34 0.31
N LEU A 50 -2.23 8.87 -0.61
CA LEU A 50 -1.44 9.74 -1.49
C LEU A 50 -1.75 9.43 -2.95
N VAL A 51 -1.82 10.49 -3.76
CA VAL A 51 -1.91 10.38 -5.21
C VAL A 51 -0.82 11.24 -5.83
N ALA A 52 -0.11 10.69 -6.80
CA ALA A 52 0.89 11.43 -7.57
C ALA A 52 0.26 11.90 -8.88
N TYR A 53 0.58 13.13 -9.27
CA TYR A 53 0.07 13.77 -10.47
C TYR A 53 1.23 14.14 -11.40
N ASP A 54 1.00 14.02 -12.69
CA ASP A 54 1.96 14.47 -13.68
C ASP A 54 1.86 16.01 -13.89
N GLU A 55 2.63 16.54 -14.82
CA GLU A 55 2.64 17.98 -15.11
C GLU A 55 1.31 18.50 -15.67
N ASN A 56 0.44 17.63 -16.12
CA ASN A 56 -0.90 17.97 -16.64
C ASN A 56 -2.00 17.72 -15.60
N ASP A 57 -1.62 17.53 -14.32
CA ASP A 57 -2.53 17.20 -13.23
C ASP A 57 -3.32 15.89 -13.45
N VAL A 58 -2.73 14.94 -14.17
CA VAL A 58 -3.33 13.62 -14.35
C VAL A 58 -2.83 12.70 -13.22
N PRO A 59 -3.74 12.00 -12.52
CA PRO A 59 -3.32 11.04 -11.49
C PRO A 59 -2.64 9.83 -12.13
N VAL A 60 -1.44 9.52 -11.67
CA VAL A 60 -0.58 8.49 -12.29
C VAL A 60 -0.08 7.42 -11.32
N ALA A 61 -0.21 7.65 -10.02
CA ALA A 61 0.24 6.70 -9.02
C ALA A 61 -0.47 6.97 -7.70
N SER A 62 -0.56 5.95 -6.84
CA SER A 62 -1.23 6.10 -5.56
C SER A 62 -0.72 5.05 -4.56
N GLY A 63 -1.08 5.27 -3.30
CA GLY A 63 -0.86 4.33 -2.22
C GLY A 63 -1.32 4.90 -0.91
N GLY A 64 -1.59 4.03 0.05
CA GLY A 64 -2.03 4.46 1.37
C GLY A 64 -1.54 3.54 2.46
N TRP A 65 -1.66 4.02 3.70
CA TRP A 65 -1.45 3.17 4.87
C TRP A 65 -2.62 3.37 5.84
N ARG A 66 -2.94 2.32 6.58
CA ARG A 66 -3.95 2.38 7.63
C ARG A 66 -3.43 1.71 8.90
N SER A 67 -3.91 2.17 10.05
CA SER A 67 -3.60 1.53 11.33
C SER A 67 -4.22 0.14 11.39
N GLN A 68 -3.45 -0.85 11.84
CA GLN A 68 -3.91 -2.24 11.89
C GLN A 68 -3.35 -2.89 13.15
N ASP A 69 -3.92 -2.55 14.30
CA ASP A 69 -3.48 -3.12 15.57
C ASP A 69 -3.85 -4.61 15.67
N ALA A 70 -3.42 -5.27 16.73
CA ALA A 70 -3.67 -6.69 16.94
C ALA A 70 -5.16 -7.01 16.78
N ASN A 71 -5.48 -7.94 15.88
CA ASN A 71 -6.85 -8.22 15.46
C ASN A 71 -7.16 -9.70 15.33
N GLY A 72 -6.29 -10.59 15.81
CA GLY A 72 -6.47 -12.03 15.66
C GLY A 72 -6.15 -12.56 14.27
N GLU A 73 -5.70 -11.70 13.36
CA GLU A 73 -5.38 -12.08 11.99
C GLU A 73 -3.89 -11.88 11.66
N GLY A 74 -3.04 -11.90 12.68
CA GLY A 74 -1.59 -11.81 12.50
C GLY A 74 -0.99 -10.42 12.65
N ASN A 75 -1.81 -9.39 12.81
CA ASN A 75 -1.30 -8.04 13.05
C ASN A 75 -0.88 -7.87 14.51
N ARG A 76 0.04 -6.94 14.72
CA ARG A 76 0.55 -6.53 16.03
C ARG A 76 0.15 -5.09 16.31
N ASP A 77 0.06 -4.75 17.61
CA ASP A 77 -0.16 -3.35 17.98
C ASP A 77 0.95 -2.49 17.41
N GLY A 78 0.58 -1.35 16.84
CA GLY A 78 1.50 -0.45 16.19
C GLY A 78 1.73 -0.71 14.71
N ASP A 79 1.07 -1.73 14.13
CA ASP A 79 1.19 -1.97 12.69
C ASP A 79 0.52 -0.87 11.88
N ALA A 80 1.19 -0.48 10.80
CA ALA A 80 0.64 0.32 9.73
C ALA A 80 0.62 -0.57 8.47
N GLU A 81 -0.55 -0.75 7.88
CA GLU A 81 -0.67 -1.61 6.70
C GLU A 81 -0.67 -0.79 5.42
N LEU A 82 0.28 -1.09 4.55
CA LEU A 82 0.36 -0.49 3.21
C LEU A 82 -0.72 -1.10 2.32
N LYS A 83 -1.48 -0.27 1.62
CA LYS A 83 -2.56 -0.72 0.72
C LYS A 83 -2.53 0.07 -0.59
N ARG A 84 -2.89 -0.62 -1.66
CA ARG A 84 -3.21 -0.01 -2.95
C ARG A 84 -2.07 0.79 -3.58
N MET A 85 -0.83 0.31 -3.39
CA MET A 85 0.32 0.85 -4.13
C MET A 85 0.17 0.54 -5.61
N PHE A 86 0.19 1.58 -6.42
CA PHE A 86 -0.03 1.44 -7.86
C PHE A 86 0.65 2.56 -8.63
N VAL A 87 1.24 2.22 -9.76
CA VAL A 87 1.80 3.17 -10.72
C VAL A 87 1.30 2.74 -12.09
N ILE A 88 0.71 3.67 -12.85
CA ILE A 88 0.26 3.33 -14.19
C ILE A 88 1.46 2.95 -15.07
N GLU A 89 1.21 2.08 -16.06
CA GLU A 89 2.28 1.49 -16.86
C GLU A 89 3.16 2.55 -17.53
N GLN A 90 2.55 3.64 -18.02
CA GLN A 90 3.24 4.68 -18.79
C GLN A 90 4.32 5.41 -18.01
N VAL A 91 4.28 5.41 -16.67
CA VAL A 91 5.25 6.12 -15.84
C VAL A 91 6.06 5.23 -14.92
N ARG A 92 5.99 3.90 -15.12
CA ARG A 92 6.78 2.95 -14.34
C ARG A 92 8.27 3.12 -14.63
N GLY A 93 9.09 2.74 -13.66
CA GLY A 93 10.54 2.84 -13.78
C GLY A 93 11.12 4.22 -13.50
N ARG A 94 10.32 5.14 -12.97
CA ARG A 94 10.74 6.52 -12.65
C ARG A 94 10.90 6.77 -11.15
N GLY A 95 10.79 5.73 -10.33
CA GLY A 95 10.95 5.84 -8.88
C GLY A 95 9.73 6.39 -8.13
N LEU A 96 8.57 6.50 -8.77
CA LEU A 96 7.36 7.04 -8.13
C LEU A 96 6.87 6.15 -6.98
N ALA A 97 6.83 4.85 -7.18
CA ALA A 97 6.40 3.92 -6.13
C ALA A 97 7.28 4.06 -4.89
N ARG A 98 8.60 4.16 -5.11
CA ARG A 98 9.57 4.31 -4.02
C ARG A 98 9.38 5.63 -3.27
N ARG A 99 9.06 6.71 -4.00
CA ARG A 99 8.79 8.02 -3.40
C ARG A 99 7.51 8.00 -2.56
N ILE A 100 6.45 7.38 -3.09
CA ILE A 100 5.18 7.26 -2.35
C ILE A 100 5.39 6.41 -1.10
N LEU A 101 6.08 5.27 -1.25
CA LEU A 101 6.38 4.38 -0.12
C LEU A 101 7.13 5.12 0.99
N ALA A 102 8.17 5.86 0.64
CA ALA A 102 8.96 6.63 1.61
C ALA A 102 8.10 7.68 2.33
N ALA A 103 7.23 8.36 1.60
CA ALA A 103 6.34 9.36 2.20
C ALA A 103 5.34 8.72 3.16
N LEU A 104 4.80 7.56 2.81
CA LEU A 104 3.88 6.82 3.68
C LEU A 104 4.58 6.31 4.93
N GLU A 105 5.81 5.81 4.80
CA GLU A 105 6.60 5.36 5.95
C GLU A 105 6.85 6.52 6.92
N GLU A 106 7.22 7.68 6.40
CA GLU A 106 7.50 8.84 7.23
C GLU A 106 6.24 9.31 7.97
N ASP A 107 5.09 9.34 7.29
CA ASP A 107 3.83 9.72 7.89
C ASP A 107 3.40 8.73 8.98
N ALA A 108 3.51 7.43 8.72
CA ALA A 108 3.18 6.40 9.69
C ALA A 108 4.09 6.49 10.92
N ARG A 109 5.39 6.74 10.70
CA ARG A 109 6.35 6.95 11.80
C ARG A 109 5.95 8.16 12.65
N ALA A 110 5.61 9.26 12.00
CA ALA A 110 5.18 10.49 12.71
C ALA A 110 3.88 10.27 13.48
N ALA A 111 3.02 9.37 13.02
CA ALA A 111 1.78 8.99 13.70
C ALA A 111 2.02 7.99 14.86
N GLY A 112 3.26 7.61 15.13
CA GLY A 112 3.60 6.71 16.23
C GLY A 112 3.53 5.23 15.89
N ARG A 113 3.32 4.88 14.61
CA ARG A 113 3.32 3.48 14.22
C ARG A 113 4.74 2.90 14.29
N THR A 114 4.84 1.63 14.59
CA THR A 114 6.13 0.99 14.88
C THR A 114 6.61 0.07 13.77
N ARG A 115 5.70 -0.40 12.92
CA ARG A 115 6.04 -1.35 11.87
C ARG A 115 5.12 -1.11 10.67
N MET A 116 5.70 -1.02 9.46
CA MET A 116 4.92 -1.07 8.23
C MET A 116 4.84 -2.52 7.78
N VAL A 117 3.63 -2.98 7.50
CA VAL A 117 3.40 -4.32 6.97
C VAL A 117 2.67 -4.22 5.64
N LEU A 118 2.85 -5.22 4.81
CA LEU A 118 2.16 -5.28 3.53
C LEU A 118 1.97 -6.72 3.10
N GLU A 119 0.96 -6.90 2.27
CA GLU A 119 0.72 -8.15 1.59
C GLU A 119 0.79 -7.92 0.09
N THR A 120 1.48 -8.80 -0.61
CA THR A 120 1.52 -8.82 -2.07
C THR A 120 1.34 -10.27 -2.52
N GLY A 121 1.53 -10.54 -3.79
CA GLY A 121 1.33 -11.88 -4.32
C GLY A 121 2.51 -12.36 -5.15
N THR A 122 2.60 -13.68 -5.29
CA THR A 122 3.65 -14.34 -6.05
C THR A 122 3.68 -13.93 -7.52
N LYS A 123 2.55 -13.42 -8.05
CA LYS A 123 2.43 -12.97 -9.44
C LYS A 123 2.76 -11.49 -9.63
N GLN A 124 3.37 -10.85 -8.63
CA GLN A 124 3.77 -9.45 -8.66
C GLN A 124 5.26 -9.28 -8.37
N PRO A 125 6.14 -9.81 -9.24
CA PRO A 125 7.59 -9.80 -8.98
C PRO A 125 8.18 -8.39 -8.87
N GLU A 126 7.63 -7.41 -9.59
CA GLU A 126 8.11 -6.02 -9.52
C GLU A 126 7.82 -5.42 -8.14
N ALA A 127 6.66 -5.72 -7.57
CA ALA A 127 6.30 -5.25 -6.23
C ALA A 127 7.21 -5.89 -5.19
N VAL A 128 7.44 -7.20 -5.28
CA VAL A 128 8.34 -7.91 -4.37
C VAL A 128 9.74 -7.29 -4.42
N ALA A 129 10.26 -7.03 -5.62
CA ALA A 129 11.58 -6.42 -5.79
C ALA A 129 11.65 -5.02 -5.15
N LEU A 130 10.60 -4.22 -5.32
CA LEU A 130 10.51 -2.89 -4.71
C LEU A 130 10.61 -2.99 -3.18
N TYR A 131 9.82 -3.86 -2.57
CA TYR A 131 9.78 -3.96 -1.12
C TYR A 131 11.08 -4.51 -0.54
N LEU A 132 11.64 -5.55 -1.14
CA LEU A 132 12.92 -6.09 -0.68
C LEU A 132 14.02 -5.04 -0.78
N SER A 133 14.10 -4.29 -1.88
CA SER A 133 15.10 -3.24 -2.04
C SER A 133 14.85 -2.01 -1.17
N SER A 134 13.66 -1.91 -0.57
CA SER A 134 13.30 -0.82 0.34
C SER A 134 13.45 -1.18 1.81
N GLY A 135 14.03 -2.34 2.10
CA GLY A 135 14.33 -2.76 3.47
C GLY A 135 13.26 -3.63 4.13
N TYR A 136 12.30 -4.11 3.37
CA TYR A 136 11.27 -5.02 3.89
C TYR A 136 11.81 -6.44 3.94
N GLU A 137 11.36 -7.19 4.94
CA GLU A 137 11.73 -8.59 5.14
C GLU A 137 10.46 -9.44 5.23
N PRO A 138 10.51 -10.71 4.82
CA PRO A 138 9.37 -11.62 4.99
C PRO A 138 8.93 -11.65 6.45
N CYS A 139 7.63 -11.70 6.68
CA CYS A 139 7.07 -11.77 8.02
C CYS A 139 5.93 -12.79 8.08
N GLU A 140 5.42 -13.02 9.29
CA GLU A 140 4.25 -13.88 9.49
C GLU A 140 3.07 -13.33 8.69
N LYS A 141 2.35 -14.22 8.02
CA LYS A 141 1.20 -13.83 7.21
C LYS A 141 0.08 -13.26 8.07
N PHE A 142 -0.59 -12.25 7.55
CA PHE A 142 -1.69 -11.57 8.23
C PHE A 142 -2.80 -11.22 7.24
N GLY A 143 -3.96 -10.84 7.78
CA GLY A 143 -5.06 -10.32 6.98
C GLY A 143 -5.94 -11.38 6.36
N TYR A 144 -6.83 -10.91 5.48
CA TYR A 144 -7.86 -11.73 4.85
C TYR A 144 -7.28 -12.92 4.07
N TYR A 145 -6.15 -12.71 3.36
CA TYR A 145 -5.54 -13.73 2.51
C TYR A 145 -4.41 -14.53 3.18
N ARG A 146 -4.29 -14.48 4.52
CA ARG A 146 -3.15 -15.10 5.22
C ARG A 146 -3.01 -16.60 5.03
N PHE A 147 -4.08 -17.29 4.63
CA PHE A 147 -4.05 -18.73 4.35
C PHE A 147 -3.93 -19.06 2.86
N HIS A 148 -3.82 -18.05 2.01
CA HIS A 148 -3.71 -18.24 0.57
C HIS A 148 -2.25 -18.48 0.19
N GLU A 149 -1.99 -19.51 -0.63
CA GLU A 149 -0.62 -19.89 -1.02
C GLU A 149 0.12 -18.77 -1.75
N GLU A 150 -0.59 -18.00 -2.56
CA GLU A 150 0.02 -16.93 -3.36
C GLU A 150 0.24 -15.65 -2.57
N SER A 151 -0.18 -15.59 -1.31
CA SER A 151 0.01 -14.42 -0.45
C SER A 151 1.43 -14.39 0.10
N LEU A 152 2.07 -13.22 0.00
CA LEU A 152 3.39 -12.95 0.53
C LEU A 152 3.31 -11.73 1.44
N CYS A 153 3.80 -11.84 2.67
CA CYS A 153 3.76 -10.73 3.61
C CYS A 153 5.15 -10.28 3.99
N TYR A 154 5.32 -8.97 4.10
CA TYR A 154 6.59 -8.34 4.41
C TYR A 154 6.40 -7.26 5.46
N ALA A 155 7.44 -6.97 6.22
CA ALA A 155 7.42 -5.96 7.26
C ALA A 155 8.73 -5.19 7.31
N LYS A 156 8.62 -3.94 7.78
CA LYS A 156 9.78 -3.07 8.01
C LYS A 156 9.54 -2.28 9.30
N ALA A 157 10.53 -2.27 10.19
CA ALA A 157 10.48 -1.46 11.40
C ALA A 157 10.51 0.03 11.03
N LEU A 158 9.62 0.80 11.64
CA LEU A 158 9.52 2.25 11.42
C LEU A 158 10.24 3.03 12.50
N GLN A 159 10.22 2.51 13.75
CA GLN A 159 10.86 3.16 14.87
C GLN A 159 12.21 2.51 15.10
N GLY A 160 13.20 3.33 15.46
CA GLY A 160 14.33 2.82 15.63
C GLY A 160 15.36 3.07 15.70
N SER A 161 16.01 2.61 16.06
CA SER A 161 17.08 2.80 16.31
C SER A 161 18.33 2.75 16.10
#